data_fce3a144fbec74ce6b0c6166c5f73c84
#
_entry.id   fce3a144fbec74ce6b0c6166c5f73c84
#
_cell.length_a   1.000
_cell.length_b   1.000
_cell.length_c   1.000
_cell.angle_alpha   90.00
_cell.angle_beta   90.00
_cell.angle_gamma   90.00
#
_symmetry.space_group_name_H-M   'P 1'
#
loop_
_entity.id
_entity.type
_entity.pdbx_description
1 polymer ?
#
loop_
_entity_poly.entity_id
_entity_poly.type
_entity_poly.pdbx_seq_one_letter_code
_entity_poly.pdbx_strand_id
1 'polypeptide(L)' 'MKFLENLRKRRKLIKALKNIDEPLWWVTYTTGDGEQSVINVFAPNYKEAINRASDVLLYKCDYSFKITGAACI' A
#
# COMPACT_ATOMS: atom_id res chain seq x y z
N MET A 1 -10.20 5.27 26.42
CA MET A 1 -10.80 5.75 25.18
C MET A 1 -10.22 5.03 23.97
N LYS A 2 -11.06 4.35 23.23
CA LYS A 2 -10.61 3.53 22.07
C LYS A 2 -9.92 4.34 20.98
N PHE A 3 -10.30 5.61 20.82
CA PHE A 3 -9.73 6.48 19.78
C PHE A 3 -8.25 6.78 20.02
N LEU A 4 -7.88 7.11 21.25
CA LEU A 4 -6.50 7.40 21.62
C LEU A 4 -5.61 6.16 21.56
N GLU A 5 -6.15 5.00 21.93
CA GLU A 5 -5.44 3.73 21.84
C GLU A 5 -5.13 3.37 20.38
N ASN A 6 -6.08 3.60 19.46
CA ASN A 6 -5.87 3.35 18.03
C ASN A 6 -4.83 4.28 17.45
N LEU A 7 -4.79 5.55 17.88
CA LEU A 7 -3.76 6.49 17.44
C LEU A 7 -2.38 6.08 17.94
N ARG A 8 -2.27 5.61 19.18
CA ARG A 8 -1.00 5.12 19.75
C ARG A 8 -0.52 3.87 19.01
N LYS A 9 -1.42 2.95 18.68
CA LYS A 9 -1.10 1.76 17.91
C LYS A 9 -0.62 2.12 16.51
N ARG A 10 -1.27 3.09 15.85
CA ARG A 10 -0.86 3.58 14.53
C ARG A 10 0.54 4.21 14.58
N ARG A 11 0.83 5.01 15.60
CA ARG A 11 2.16 5.64 15.76
C ARG A 11 3.25 4.59 15.97
N LYS A 12 2.98 3.54 16.75
CA LYS A 12 3.93 2.44 16.95
C LYS A 12 4.16 1.67 15.66
N LEU A 13 3.10 1.43 14.89
CA LEU A 13 3.18 0.75 13.61
C LEU A 13 4.00 1.56 12.60
N ILE A 14 3.75 2.87 12.53
CA ILE A 14 4.49 3.77 11.64
C ILE A 14 5.96 3.84 12.03
N LYS A 15 6.29 3.88 13.33
CA LYS A 15 7.67 3.86 13.81
C LYS A 15 8.36 2.54 13.47
N ALA A 16 7.66 1.41 13.63
CA ALA A 16 8.19 0.10 13.29
C ALA A 16 8.44 -0.02 11.79
N LEU A 17 7.54 0.53 10.97
CA LEU A 17 7.68 0.54 9.52
C LEU A 17 8.81 1.45 9.06
N LYS A 18 9.05 2.57 9.75
CA LYS A 18 10.16 3.48 9.45
C LYS A 18 11.52 2.90 9.78
N ASN A 19 11.59 1.95 10.70
CA ASN A 19 12.83 1.25 11.04
C ASN A 19 13.16 0.13 10.06
N ILE A 20 12.23 -0.22 9.19
CA ILE A 20 12.49 -1.11 8.07
C ILE A 20 13.02 -0.22 6.94
N ASP A 21 14.22 -0.50 6.49
CA ASP A 21 14.93 0.29 5.47
C ASP A 21 14.30 0.09 4.08
N GLU A 22 12.98 0.27 4.01
CA GLU A 22 12.24 0.10 2.77
C GLU A 22 11.60 1.41 2.35
N PRO A 23 11.80 1.85 1.11
CA PRO A 23 11.15 3.06 0.62
C PRO A 23 9.64 2.87 0.46
N LEU A 24 8.94 4.00 0.50
CA LEU A 24 7.50 4.03 0.23
C LEU A 24 7.27 4.17 -1.28
N TRP A 25 6.35 3.38 -1.80
CA TRP A 25 5.99 3.38 -3.22
C TRP A 25 4.54 3.78 -3.41
N TRP A 26 4.28 4.56 -4.45
CA TRP A 26 2.95 4.82 -4.96
C TRP A 26 2.68 3.85 -6.09
N VAL A 27 1.68 2.98 -5.91
CA VAL A 27 1.30 2.02 -6.94
C VAL A 27 -0.04 2.44 -7.52
N THR A 28 -0.06 2.77 -8.80
CA THR A 28 -1.28 3.14 -9.51
C THR A 28 -1.94 1.91 -10.12
N TYR A 29 -3.26 1.89 -10.05
CA TYR A 29 -4.02 0.76 -10.58
C TYR A 29 -5.34 1.24 -11.14
N THR A 30 -5.93 0.43 -12.02
CA THR A 30 -7.26 0.66 -12.58
C THR A 30 -8.17 -0.45 -12.11
N THR A 31 -9.35 -0.10 -11.62
CA THR A 31 -10.37 -1.06 -11.21
C THR A 31 -11.15 -1.57 -12.42
N GLY A 32 -11.98 -2.61 -12.20
CA GLY A 32 -12.82 -3.14 -13.27
C GLY A 32 -13.80 -2.13 -13.85
N ASP A 33 -14.13 -1.09 -13.06
CA ASP A 33 -15.01 0.01 -13.50
C ASP A 33 -14.29 1.05 -14.35
N GLY A 34 -12.99 0.93 -14.52
CA GLY A 34 -12.17 1.90 -15.26
C GLY A 34 -11.68 3.07 -14.44
N GLU A 35 -11.93 3.09 -13.13
CA GLU A 35 -11.43 4.13 -12.25
C GLU A 35 -9.97 3.93 -11.91
N GLN A 36 -9.20 5.02 -11.99
CA GLN A 36 -7.81 5.02 -11.57
C GLN A 36 -7.69 5.37 -10.09
N SER A 37 -6.81 4.66 -9.40
CA SER A 37 -6.58 4.90 -7.98
C SER A 37 -5.12 4.63 -7.63
N VAL A 38 -4.75 4.95 -6.40
CA VAL A 38 -3.38 4.81 -5.91
C VAL A 38 -3.39 4.11 -4.57
N ILE A 39 -2.44 3.20 -4.37
CA ILE A 39 -2.20 2.56 -3.09
C ILE A 39 -0.72 2.76 -2.72
N ASN A 40 -0.46 2.97 -1.43
CA ASN A 40 0.90 3.15 -0.92
C ASN A 40 1.38 1.86 -0.28
N VAL A 41 2.58 1.41 -0.64
CA VAL A 41 3.20 0.22 -0.05
C VAL A 41 4.67 0.49 0.21
N PHE A 42 5.21 -0.12 1.26
CA PHE A 42 6.64 -0.15 1.51
C PHE A 42 7.23 -1.37 0.81
N ALA A 43 8.31 -1.17 0.08
CA ALA A 43 8.97 -2.27 -0.62
C ALA A 43 10.42 -1.91 -0.94
N PRO A 44 11.32 -2.91 -0.98
CA PRO A 44 12.73 -2.66 -1.27
C PRO A 44 13.02 -2.31 -2.73
N ASN A 45 12.12 -2.71 -3.63
CA ASN A 45 12.30 -2.45 -5.06
C ASN A 45 10.94 -2.44 -5.78
N TYR A 46 10.95 -2.11 -7.05
CA TYR A 46 9.75 -2.00 -7.89
C TYR A 46 8.94 -3.32 -7.92
N LYS A 47 9.63 -4.43 -8.13
CA LYS A 47 8.97 -5.74 -8.25
C LYS A 47 8.22 -6.11 -6.97
N GLU A 48 8.84 -5.89 -5.82
CA GLU A 48 8.19 -6.15 -4.53
C GLU A 48 7.04 -5.19 -4.27
N ALA A 49 7.17 -3.93 -4.71
CA ALA A 49 6.08 -2.96 -4.60
C ALA A 49 4.84 -3.44 -5.36
N ILE A 50 5.02 -3.91 -6.57
CA ILE A 50 3.93 -4.47 -7.38
C ILE A 50 3.32 -5.70 -6.72
N ASN A 51 4.15 -6.61 -6.22
CA ASN A 51 3.68 -7.84 -5.56
C ASN A 51 2.87 -7.54 -4.30
N ARG A 52 3.37 -6.64 -3.46
CA ARG A 52 2.70 -6.26 -2.22
C ARG A 52 1.41 -5.51 -2.46
N ALA A 53 1.40 -4.62 -3.45
CA ALA A 53 0.19 -3.91 -3.85
C ALA A 53 -0.85 -4.88 -4.39
N SER A 54 -0.44 -5.84 -5.21
CA SER A 54 -1.31 -6.89 -5.73
C SER A 54 -1.99 -7.67 -4.61
N ASP A 55 -1.23 -8.07 -3.60
CA ASP A 55 -1.78 -8.82 -2.46
C ASP A 55 -2.83 -8.00 -1.71
N VAL A 56 -2.57 -6.72 -1.47
CA VAL A 56 -3.51 -5.84 -0.79
C VAL A 56 -4.76 -5.63 -1.64
N LEU A 57 -4.60 -5.44 -2.94
CA LEU A 57 -5.73 -5.22 -3.84
C LEU A 57 -6.59 -6.46 -4.01
N LEU A 58 -6.00 -7.64 -4.03
CA LEU A 58 -6.75 -8.90 -4.05
C LEU A 58 -7.61 -9.06 -2.79
N TYR A 59 -7.13 -8.57 -1.67
CA TYR A 59 -7.88 -8.60 -0.42
C TYR A 59 -9.00 -7.58 -0.37
N LYS A 60 -8.75 -6.36 -0.89
CA LYS A 60 -9.72 -5.26 -0.83
C LYS A 60 -10.72 -5.26 -1.97
N CYS A 61 -10.31 -5.72 -3.14
CA CYS A 61 -11.11 -5.63 -4.35
C CYS A 61 -11.49 -7.03 -4.82
N ASP A 62 -12.78 -7.34 -4.76
CA ASP A 62 -13.33 -8.57 -5.32
C ASP A 62 -13.35 -8.52 -6.86
N TYR A 63 -12.92 -7.40 -7.44
CA TYR A 63 -12.93 -7.20 -8.89
C TYR A 63 -11.56 -7.45 -9.47
N SER A 64 -11.54 -7.72 -10.76
CA SER A 64 -10.29 -7.67 -11.49
C SER A 64 -9.75 -6.24 -11.47
N PHE A 65 -8.48 -6.09 -11.14
CA PHE A 65 -7.77 -4.82 -11.17
C PHE A 65 -6.52 -4.98 -12.03
N LYS A 66 -6.00 -3.86 -12.51
CA LYS A 66 -4.77 -3.86 -13.29
C LYS A 66 -3.83 -2.79 -12.74
N ILE A 67 -2.65 -3.20 -12.32
CA ILE A 67 -1.62 -2.27 -11.88
C ILE A 67 -1.01 -1.63 -13.12
N THR A 68 -1.01 -0.30 -13.16
CA THR A 68 -0.54 0.47 -14.30
C THR A 68 0.87 1.02 -14.12
N GLY A 69 1.32 1.15 -12.87
CA GLY A 69 2.67 1.61 -12.61
C GLY A 69 2.96 1.76 -11.13
N ALA A 70 4.21 2.07 -10.84
CA ALA A 70 4.64 2.35 -9.47
C ALA A 70 5.78 3.36 -9.50
N ALA A 71 5.80 4.23 -8.50
CA ALA A 71 6.85 5.24 -8.35
C ALA A 71 7.30 5.27 -6.90
N CYS A 72 8.61 5.32 -6.70
CA CYS A 72 9.20 5.51 -5.37
C CYS A 72 9.12 6.97 -4.97
N ILE A 73 8.68 7.20 -3.76
CA ILE A 73 8.57 8.55 -3.21
C ILE A 73 9.93 9.03 -2.72
#